data_f95d5ccf475bc107dc54708c36ca1152
#
_entry.id   f95d5ccf475bc107dc54708c36ca1152
#
_cell.length_a   1.000
_cell.length_b   1.000
_cell.length_c   1.000
_cell.angle_alpha   90.00
_cell.angle_beta   90.00
_cell.angle_gamma   90.00
#
_symmetry.space_group_name_H-M   'P 1'
#
loop_
_entity.id
_entity.type
_entity.pdbx_description
1 polymer ?
#
loop_
_entity_poly.entity_id
_entity_poly.type
_entity_poly.pdbx_seq_one_letter_code
_entity_poly.pdbx_strand_id
1 'polypeptide(L)'
;KGLYDSFSSACEKYGIEVVDSQSTASLDVQDYTNQFAAMVKAGVDFVYAPFYYDVIGPYVVPQARAAGYTGVIMGADGYDTTPDYVVDGADLTAFNDVLWTNHYDPSDTSEIVSSFVKAYEAKYGSVPSAFAATGYDCMYMYKAAIEAAGTAESSAVRDALADTSAVYECVTGTFSLDESGTPIKGAAIIAF
;
A
#
# COMPACT_ATOMS: atom_id res chain seq x y z
N LYS A 1 -2.59 -11.59 -7.90
CA LYS A 1 -3.25 -11.58 -9.23
C LYS A 1 -3.99 -10.26 -9.46
N GLY A 2 -4.90 -9.84 -8.56
CA GLY A 2 -5.69 -8.62 -8.75
C GLY A 2 -4.85 -7.37 -9.01
N LEU A 3 -3.82 -7.11 -8.20
CA LEU A 3 -2.90 -5.97 -8.40
C LEU A 3 -2.17 -6.05 -9.74
N TYR A 4 -1.73 -7.23 -10.16
CA TYR A 4 -1.12 -7.42 -11.48
C TYR A 4 -2.09 -7.09 -12.61
N ASP A 5 -3.31 -7.61 -12.55
CA ASP A 5 -4.32 -7.39 -13.59
C ASP A 5 -4.65 -5.88 -13.73
N SER A 6 -4.79 -5.18 -12.59
CA SER A 6 -5.01 -3.73 -12.58
C SER A 6 -3.82 -2.94 -13.11
N PHE A 7 -2.60 -3.31 -12.71
CA PHE A 7 -1.38 -2.67 -13.21
C PHE A 7 -1.21 -2.86 -14.71
N SER A 8 -1.38 -4.08 -15.22
CA SER A 8 -1.28 -4.38 -16.66
C SER A 8 -2.31 -3.62 -17.48
N SER A 9 -3.56 -3.53 -17.00
CA SER A 9 -4.60 -2.71 -17.65
C SER A 9 -4.26 -1.23 -17.66
N ALA A 10 -3.65 -0.72 -16.59
CA ALA A 10 -3.17 0.67 -16.55
C ALA A 10 -2.00 0.88 -17.53
N CYS A 11 -1.04 -0.04 -17.60
CA CYS A 11 0.06 0.02 -18.56
C CYS A 11 -0.47 0.10 -20.00
N GLU A 12 -1.40 -0.75 -20.37
CA GLU A 12 -2.03 -0.72 -21.70
C GLU A 12 -2.70 0.63 -21.98
N LYS A 13 -3.49 1.14 -21.01
CA LYS A 13 -4.20 2.42 -21.14
C LYS A 13 -3.24 3.59 -21.36
N TYR A 14 -2.07 3.58 -20.73
CA TYR A 14 -1.11 4.68 -20.77
C TYR A 14 0.04 4.44 -21.76
N GLY A 15 0.02 3.35 -22.54
CA GLY A 15 1.06 3.03 -23.52
C GLY A 15 2.39 2.65 -22.90
N ILE A 16 2.39 2.07 -21.72
CA ILE A 16 3.57 1.54 -21.02
C ILE A 16 3.73 0.08 -21.42
N GLU A 17 4.92 -0.29 -21.92
CA GLU A 17 5.23 -1.66 -22.32
C GLU A 17 5.52 -2.54 -21.09
N VAL A 18 4.80 -3.62 -20.95
CA VAL A 18 5.12 -4.68 -19.98
C VAL A 18 6.07 -5.67 -20.64
N VAL A 19 7.38 -5.47 -20.43
CA VAL A 19 8.46 -6.23 -21.07
C VAL A 19 8.56 -7.67 -20.54
N ASP A 20 8.37 -7.84 -19.23
CA ASP A 20 8.46 -9.15 -18.56
C ASP A 20 7.44 -9.25 -17.42
N SER A 21 7.01 -10.48 -17.14
CA SER A 21 6.10 -10.76 -16.04
C SER A 21 6.50 -12.08 -15.39
N GLN A 22 6.91 -11.99 -14.15
CA GLN A 22 7.35 -13.12 -13.35
C GLN A 22 6.34 -13.46 -12.25
N SER A 23 6.25 -14.72 -11.90
CA SER A 23 5.43 -15.19 -10.79
C SER A 23 6.24 -16.09 -9.87
N THR A 24 5.86 -16.12 -8.60
CA THR A 24 6.42 -17.04 -7.61
C THR A 24 5.49 -18.23 -7.39
N ALA A 25 6.06 -19.39 -7.08
CA ALA A 25 5.29 -20.61 -6.82
C ALA A 25 4.48 -20.54 -5.52
N SER A 26 4.95 -19.75 -4.55
CA SER A 26 4.28 -19.52 -3.25
C SER A 26 4.70 -18.14 -2.69
N LEU A 27 4.09 -17.76 -1.57
CA LEU A 27 4.47 -16.56 -0.81
C LEU A 27 5.74 -16.75 0.04
N ASP A 28 6.18 -18.00 0.23
CA ASP A 28 7.35 -18.34 1.06
C ASP A 28 8.67 -18.33 0.28
N VAL A 29 8.65 -17.88 -0.98
CA VAL A 29 9.87 -17.77 -1.79
C VAL A 29 10.78 -16.69 -1.22
N GLN A 30 12.05 -17.05 -1.05
CA GLN A 30 13.11 -16.16 -0.52
C GLN A 30 14.25 -15.93 -1.52
N ASP A 31 14.22 -16.59 -2.67
CA ASP A 31 15.22 -16.44 -3.74
C ASP A 31 14.57 -15.91 -5.02
N TYR A 32 14.92 -14.69 -5.37
CA TYR A 32 14.45 -13.95 -6.53
C TYR A 32 15.56 -13.70 -7.55
N THR A 33 16.72 -14.31 -7.37
CA THR A 33 17.93 -14.07 -8.19
C THR A 33 17.67 -14.28 -9.68
N ASN A 34 17.00 -15.38 -10.03
CA ASN A 34 16.72 -15.71 -11.44
C ASN A 34 15.75 -14.72 -12.09
N GLN A 35 14.74 -14.28 -11.34
CA GLN A 35 13.77 -13.29 -11.82
C GLN A 35 14.45 -11.96 -12.13
N PHE A 36 15.27 -11.45 -11.21
CA PHE A 36 15.99 -10.19 -11.43
C PHE A 36 17.07 -10.32 -12.50
N ALA A 37 17.76 -11.44 -12.61
CA ALA A 37 18.69 -11.66 -13.70
C ALA A 37 18.00 -11.62 -15.08
N ALA A 38 16.79 -12.17 -15.18
CA ALA A 38 15.97 -12.11 -16.39
C ALA A 38 15.53 -10.67 -16.71
N MET A 39 15.05 -9.93 -15.71
CA MET A 39 14.62 -8.52 -15.84
C MET A 39 15.76 -7.61 -16.25
N VAL A 40 16.94 -7.76 -15.64
CA VAL A 40 18.15 -6.99 -16.02
C VAL A 40 18.55 -7.30 -17.46
N LYS A 41 18.52 -8.57 -17.86
CA LYS A 41 18.82 -8.97 -19.24
C LYS A 41 17.80 -8.42 -20.25
N ALA A 42 16.54 -8.31 -19.85
CA ALA A 42 15.47 -7.73 -20.67
C ALA A 42 15.55 -6.20 -20.75
N GLY A 43 16.35 -5.54 -19.91
CA GLY A 43 16.54 -4.09 -19.91
C GLY A 43 15.36 -3.33 -19.32
N VAL A 44 14.64 -3.91 -18.37
CA VAL A 44 13.54 -3.20 -17.69
C VAL A 44 14.08 -2.06 -16.83
N ASP A 45 13.41 -0.93 -16.83
CA ASP A 45 13.76 0.28 -16.08
C ASP A 45 12.86 0.52 -14.86
N PHE A 46 11.71 -0.16 -14.81
CA PHE A 46 10.75 -0.07 -13.71
C PHE A 46 10.23 -1.47 -13.36
N VAL A 47 10.26 -1.81 -12.08
CA VAL A 47 9.71 -3.08 -11.57
C VAL A 47 8.54 -2.79 -10.64
N TYR A 48 7.36 -3.31 -10.98
CA TYR A 48 6.22 -3.36 -10.06
C TYR A 48 6.20 -4.71 -9.34
N ALA A 49 6.47 -4.70 -8.04
CA ALA A 49 6.63 -5.89 -7.21
C ALA A 49 5.71 -5.84 -5.98
N PRO A 50 4.39 -6.09 -6.13
CA PRO A 50 3.41 -5.91 -5.06
C PRO A 50 3.47 -7.07 -4.04
N PHE A 51 4.54 -7.13 -3.29
CA PHE A 51 4.75 -8.02 -2.17
C PHE A 51 4.42 -7.35 -0.83
N TYR A 52 4.71 -8.02 0.27
CA TYR A 52 4.63 -7.48 1.62
C TYR A 52 6.03 -7.14 2.17
N TYR A 53 6.06 -6.31 3.20
CA TYR A 53 7.24 -5.78 3.87
C TYR A 53 8.25 -6.87 4.30
N ASP A 54 7.76 -8.03 4.78
CA ASP A 54 8.56 -9.18 5.22
C ASP A 54 9.25 -9.95 4.07
N VAL A 55 8.92 -9.60 2.83
CA VAL A 55 9.55 -10.14 1.62
C VAL A 55 10.42 -9.07 0.94
N ILE A 56 9.92 -7.85 0.84
CA ILE A 56 10.61 -6.75 0.15
C ILE A 56 11.91 -6.37 0.86
N GLY A 57 11.84 -6.13 2.16
CA GLY A 57 12.98 -5.70 2.97
C GLY A 57 14.14 -6.70 2.95
N PRO A 58 13.92 -7.94 3.37
CA PRO A 58 15.00 -8.90 3.51
C PRO A 58 15.44 -9.57 2.20
N TYR A 59 14.57 -9.67 1.18
CA TYR A 59 14.88 -10.54 0.03
C TYR A 59 14.84 -9.81 -1.32
N VAL A 60 13.75 -9.13 -1.67
CA VAL A 60 13.53 -8.63 -3.03
C VAL A 60 14.51 -7.51 -3.37
N VAL A 61 14.55 -6.45 -2.56
CA VAL A 61 15.41 -5.29 -2.84
C VAL A 61 16.89 -5.65 -2.85
N PRO A 62 17.44 -6.33 -1.80
CA PRO A 62 18.86 -6.71 -1.80
C PRO A 62 19.24 -7.58 -3.00
N GLN A 63 18.41 -8.55 -3.39
CA GLN A 63 18.69 -9.43 -4.51
C GLN A 63 18.56 -8.74 -5.87
N ALA A 64 17.61 -7.81 -6.01
CA ALA A 64 17.51 -6.98 -7.19
C ALA A 64 18.79 -6.18 -7.43
N ARG A 65 19.31 -5.51 -6.38
CA ARG A 65 20.54 -4.72 -6.47
C ARG A 65 21.77 -5.61 -6.68
N ALA A 66 21.84 -6.77 -6.03
CA ALA A 66 22.90 -7.75 -6.25
C ALA A 66 22.92 -8.32 -7.67
N ALA A 67 21.76 -8.45 -8.32
CA ALA A 67 21.65 -8.83 -9.73
C ALA A 67 22.01 -7.70 -10.71
N GLY A 68 22.32 -6.49 -10.20
CA GLY A 68 22.66 -5.32 -11.00
C GLY A 68 21.47 -4.48 -11.48
N TYR A 69 20.27 -4.71 -10.91
CA TYR A 69 19.12 -3.87 -11.21
C TYR A 69 19.26 -2.52 -10.47
N THR A 70 19.23 -1.42 -11.21
CA THR A 70 19.41 -0.04 -10.68
C THR A 70 18.17 0.84 -10.85
N GLY A 71 17.11 0.33 -11.46
CA GLY A 71 15.87 1.08 -11.69
C GLY A 71 14.97 1.16 -10.47
N VAL A 72 13.83 1.80 -10.66
CA VAL A 72 12.79 1.96 -9.63
C VAL A 72 12.14 0.61 -9.29
N ILE A 73 11.98 0.34 -8.01
CA ILE A 73 11.15 -0.77 -7.52
C ILE A 73 9.94 -0.16 -6.82
N MET A 74 8.75 -0.45 -7.31
CA MET A 74 7.52 0.08 -6.74
C MET A 74 6.59 -1.06 -6.32
N GLY A 75 5.96 -0.88 -5.17
CA GLY A 75 4.92 -1.77 -4.67
C GLY A 75 3.63 -1.06 -4.34
N ALA A 76 2.80 -1.75 -3.58
CA ALA A 76 1.55 -1.26 -3.05
C ALA A 76 1.65 -1.08 -1.52
N ASP A 77 0.52 -0.88 -0.86
CA ASP A 77 0.37 -0.70 0.59
C ASP A 77 1.01 -1.80 1.45
N GLY A 78 1.22 -2.98 0.87
CA GLY A 78 1.97 -4.06 1.52
C GLY A 78 3.43 -3.73 1.85
N TYR A 79 4.01 -2.64 1.30
CA TYR A 79 5.36 -2.18 1.65
C TYR A 79 5.40 -1.35 2.93
N ASP A 80 4.28 -0.92 3.42
CA ASP A 80 4.23 -0.18 4.68
C ASP A 80 4.94 -0.97 5.78
N THR A 81 5.70 -0.29 6.64
CA THR A 81 6.59 -0.90 7.64
C THR A 81 7.83 -1.66 7.10
N THR A 82 8.11 -1.67 5.79
CA THR A 82 9.34 -2.28 5.23
C THR A 82 10.62 -1.89 5.98
N PRO A 83 10.83 -0.62 6.44
CA PRO A 83 12.03 -0.26 7.20
C PRO A 83 12.29 -1.13 8.44
N ASP A 84 11.24 -1.62 9.10
CA ASP A 84 11.35 -2.48 10.28
C ASP A 84 11.81 -3.92 9.96
N TYR A 85 11.80 -4.28 8.67
CA TYR A 85 12.13 -5.62 8.16
C TYR A 85 13.42 -5.67 7.36
N VAL A 86 14.13 -4.55 7.26
CA VAL A 86 15.48 -4.55 6.68
C VAL A 86 16.44 -5.25 7.62
N VAL A 87 17.26 -6.14 7.06
CA VAL A 87 18.22 -6.93 7.85
C VAL A 87 19.25 -6.00 8.51
N ASP A 88 19.54 -6.22 9.78
CA ASP A 88 20.53 -5.45 10.54
C ASP A 88 21.88 -5.40 9.82
N GLY A 89 22.41 -4.20 9.64
CA GLY A 89 23.68 -3.96 8.95
C GLY A 89 23.60 -3.98 7.42
N ALA A 90 22.38 -4.05 6.84
CA ALA A 90 22.21 -3.91 5.40
C ALA A 90 22.61 -2.50 4.91
N ASP A 91 23.07 -2.44 3.67
CA ASP A 91 23.30 -1.16 2.99
C ASP A 91 21.98 -0.51 2.61
N LEU A 92 21.57 0.51 3.35
CA LEU A 92 20.31 1.23 3.10
C LEU A 92 20.29 1.95 1.76
N THR A 93 21.43 2.20 1.11
CA THR A 93 21.46 2.77 -0.23
C THR A 93 20.85 1.83 -1.29
N ALA A 94 20.76 0.53 -1.00
CA ALA A 94 20.04 -0.42 -1.84
C ALA A 94 18.54 -0.09 -1.98
N PHE A 95 17.99 0.63 -1.01
CA PHE A 95 16.57 1.03 -1.00
C PHE A 95 16.32 2.39 -1.65
N ASN A 96 17.35 3.06 -2.17
CA ASN A 96 17.13 4.22 -3.03
C ASN A 96 16.23 3.82 -4.21
N ASP A 97 15.29 4.71 -4.59
CA ASP A 97 14.30 4.46 -5.63
C ASP A 97 13.36 3.27 -5.36
N VAL A 98 13.14 2.93 -4.09
CA VAL A 98 12.07 2.03 -3.65
C VAL A 98 10.88 2.87 -3.23
N LEU A 99 9.73 2.67 -3.91
CA LEU A 99 8.51 3.45 -3.75
C LEU A 99 7.33 2.52 -3.48
N TRP A 100 6.28 3.05 -2.86
CA TRP A 100 5.00 2.34 -2.79
C TRP A 100 3.81 3.30 -2.72
N THR A 101 2.67 2.82 -3.18
CA THR A 101 1.40 3.49 -2.91
C THR A 101 0.94 3.16 -1.51
N ASN A 102 0.45 4.16 -0.79
CA ASN A 102 -0.03 3.97 0.58
C ASN A 102 -1.40 4.63 0.76
N HIS A 103 -2.12 4.20 1.79
CA HIS A 103 -3.45 4.74 2.13
C HIS A 103 -3.37 6.16 2.69
N TYR A 104 -2.27 6.54 3.32
CA TYR A 104 -2.00 7.87 3.87
C TYR A 104 -0.49 8.10 4.00
N ASP A 105 -0.11 9.35 4.26
CA ASP A 105 1.25 9.75 4.62
C ASP A 105 1.25 10.14 6.10
N PRO A 106 1.99 9.43 6.98
CA PRO A 106 2.06 9.79 8.40
C PRO A 106 2.72 11.15 8.67
N SER A 107 3.43 11.71 7.69
CA SER A 107 4.03 13.05 7.77
C SER A 107 3.08 14.19 7.34
N ASP A 108 1.86 13.86 6.89
CA ASP A 108 0.86 14.85 6.51
C ASP A 108 0.51 15.74 7.71
N THR A 109 0.60 17.07 7.51
CA THR A 109 0.39 18.08 8.54
C THR A 109 -1.07 18.48 8.74
N SER A 110 -2.01 17.88 8.02
CA SER A 110 -3.44 18.09 8.25
C SER A 110 -3.82 17.76 9.69
N GLU A 111 -4.81 18.46 10.23
CA GLU A 111 -5.21 18.28 11.64
C GLU A 111 -5.66 16.83 11.94
N ILE A 112 -6.38 16.22 11.00
CA ILE A 112 -6.90 14.87 11.18
C ILE A 112 -5.76 13.84 11.23
N VAL A 113 -4.78 13.90 10.34
CA VAL A 113 -3.63 12.98 10.31
C VAL A 113 -2.71 13.23 11.49
N SER A 114 -2.30 14.47 11.71
CA SER A 114 -1.36 14.81 12.78
C SER A 114 -1.91 14.51 14.18
N SER A 115 -3.21 14.70 14.41
CA SER A 115 -3.86 14.34 15.68
C SER A 115 -3.92 12.83 15.89
N PHE A 116 -4.24 12.06 14.83
CA PHE A 116 -4.24 10.61 14.88
C PHE A 116 -2.85 10.05 15.19
N VAL A 117 -1.83 10.47 14.41
CA VAL A 117 -0.44 10.03 14.60
C VAL A 117 0.03 10.33 16.02
N LYS A 118 -0.15 11.57 16.51
CA LYS A 118 0.23 11.96 17.85
C LYS A 118 -0.45 11.15 18.95
N ALA A 119 -1.75 10.86 18.80
CA ALA A 119 -2.50 10.08 19.77
C ALA A 119 -2.05 8.61 19.77
N TYR A 120 -1.76 8.06 18.59
CA TYR A 120 -1.28 6.70 18.43
C TYR A 120 0.12 6.53 19.05
N GLU A 121 1.05 7.43 18.70
CA GLU A 121 2.41 7.43 19.27
C GLU A 121 2.42 7.57 20.79
N ALA A 122 1.59 8.44 21.34
CA ALA A 122 1.47 8.60 22.78
C ALA A 122 0.98 7.32 23.48
N LYS A 123 0.18 6.50 22.80
CA LYS A 123 -0.39 5.27 23.35
C LYS A 123 0.48 4.04 23.12
N TYR A 124 1.10 3.93 21.95
CA TYR A 124 1.77 2.71 21.51
C TYR A 124 3.28 2.86 21.34
N GLY A 125 3.82 4.09 21.34
CA GLY A 125 5.26 4.36 21.26
C GLY A 125 5.85 4.21 19.85
N SER A 126 5.03 4.11 18.82
CA SER A 126 5.46 3.98 17.42
C SER A 126 4.54 4.76 16.49
N VAL A 127 5.04 5.11 15.30
CA VAL A 127 4.23 5.69 14.21
C VAL A 127 3.17 4.67 13.76
N PRO A 128 1.90 5.07 13.56
CA PRO A 128 0.88 4.15 13.08
C PRO A 128 1.13 3.72 11.63
N SER A 129 0.99 2.42 11.36
CA SER A 129 0.98 1.90 9.99
C SER A 129 -0.30 2.29 9.24
N ALA A 130 -0.30 2.15 7.92
CA ALA A 130 -1.49 2.33 7.10
C ALA A 130 -2.64 1.39 7.51
N PHE A 131 -2.31 0.19 7.99
CA PHE A 131 -3.32 -0.74 8.50
C PHE A 131 -3.95 -0.26 9.81
N ALA A 132 -3.19 0.41 10.66
CA ALA A 132 -3.73 1.06 11.86
C ALA A 132 -4.65 2.22 11.50
N ALA A 133 -4.26 3.06 10.51
CA ALA A 133 -5.06 4.17 10.02
C ALA A 133 -6.38 3.68 9.38
N THR A 134 -6.33 2.68 8.51
CA THR A 134 -7.55 2.12 7.90
C THR A 134 -8.46 1.45 8.92
N GLY A 135 -7.91 0.76 9.92
CA GLY A 135 -8.69 0.21 11.03
C GLY A 135 -9.37 1.29 11.87
N TYR A 136 -8.68 2.41 12.11
CA TYR A 136 -9.26 3.58 12.79
C TYR A 136 -10.40 4.19 11.97
N ASP A 137 -10.21 4.40 10.68
CA ASP A 137 -11.22 4.94 9.78
C ASP A 137 -12.46 4.05 9.70
N CYS A 138 -12.31 2.71 9.66
CA CYS A 138 -13.43 1.79 9.71
C CYS A 138 -14.35 2.02 10.91
N MET A 139 -13.81 2.35 12.08
CA MET A 139 -14.60 2.63 13.27
C MET A 139 -15.39 3.93 13.13
N TYR A 140 -14.82 4.96 12.54
CA TYR A 140 -15.52 6.22 12.30
C TYR A 140 -16.56 6.11 11.21
N MET A 141 -16.29 5.38 10.13
CA MET A 141 -17.28 5.07 9.09
C MET A 141 -18.47 4.31 9.69
N TYR A 142 -18.19 3.30 10.52
CA TYR A 142 -19.23 2.52 11.18
C TYR A 142 -20.07 3.37 12.13
N LYS A 143 -19.42 4.26 12.90
CA LYS A 143 -20.11 5.24 13.77
C LYS A 143 -21.03 6.13 12.93
N ALA A 144 -20.53 6.72 11.84
CA ALA A 144 -21.31 7.58 10.96
C ALA A 144 -22.52 6.85 10.36
N ALA A 145 -22.35 5.59 9.96
CA ALA A 145 -23.43 4.77 9.43
C ALA A 145 -24.51 4.46 10.46
N ILE A 146 -24.14 4.19 11.73
CA ILE A 146 -25.09 4.00 12.83
C ILE A 146 -25.88 5.30 13.09
N GLU A 147 -25.19 6.45 13.10
CA GLU A 147 -25.82 7.75 13.29
C GLU A 147 -26.79 8.09 12.16
N ALA A 148 -26.41 7.82 10.91
CA ALA A 148 -27.27 8.00 9.75
C ALA A 148 -28.49 7.06 9.74
N ALA A 149 -28.28 5.80 10.14
CA ALA A 149 -29.36 4.81 10.24
C ALA A 149 -30.30 5.06 11.43
N GLY A 150 -29.85 5.80 12.45
CA GLY A 150 -30.58 6.01 13.71
C GLY A 150 -30.73 4.75 14.56
N THR A 151 -30.01 3.67 14.23
CA THR A 151 -30.10 2.37 14.91
C THR A 151 -28.80 1.57 14.65
N ALA A 152 -28.48 0.63 15.53
CA ALA A 152 -27.37 -0.31 15.37
C ALA A 152 -27.80 -1.65 14.70
N GLU A 153 -29.00 -1.74 14.17
CA GLU A 153 -29.45 -2.92 13.43
C GLU A 153 -28.60 -3.13 12.16
N SER A 154 -28.03 -4.33 11.99
CA SER A 154 -27.02 -4.63 10.98
C SER A 154 -27.50 -4.33 9.54
N SER A 155 -28.78 -4.60 9.24
CA SER A 155 -29.35 -4.31 7.91
C SER A 155 -29.42 -2.80 7.63
N ALA A 156 -29.85 -2.00 8.61
CA ALA A 156 -29.95 -0.56 8.46
C ALA A 156 -28.57 0.11 8.36
N VAL A 157 -27.62 -0.36 9.16
CA VAL A 157 -26.21 0.12 9.09
C VAL A 157 -25.58 -0.24 7.75
N ARG A 158 -25.79 -1.46 7.23
CA ARG A 158 -25.33 -1.85 5.89
C ARG A 158 -25.93 -0.93 4.82
N ASP A 159 -27.21 -0.65 4.90
CA ASP A 159 -27.89 0.21 3.90
C ASP A 159 -27.36 1.65 3.96
N ALA A 160 -27.04 2.15 5.17
CA ALA A 160 -26.40 3.46 5.32
C ALA A 160 -24.96 3.47 4.76
N LEU A 161 -24.18 2.39 4.92
CA LEU A 161 -22.85 2.25 4.32
C LEU A 161 -22.91 2.11 2.79
N ALA A 162 -23.99 1.55 2.24
CA ALA A 162 -24.19 1.40 0.81
C ALA A 162 -24.69 2.69 0.12
N ASP A 163 -24.94 3.75 0.88
CA ASP A 163 -25.29 5.06 0.31
C ASP A 163 -24.05 5.69 -0.35
N THR A 164 -24.01 5.65 -1.67
CA THR A 164 -22.90 6.20 -2.48
C THR A 164 -22.78 7.73 -2.40
N SER A 165 -23.78 8.42 -1.84
CA SER A 165 -23.74 9.86 -1.59
C SER A 165 -23.09 10.23 -0.25
N ALA A 166 -22.88 9.26 0.64
CA ALA A 166 -22.21 9.46 1.91
C ALA A 166 -20.73 9.79 1.69
N VAL A 167 -20.25 10.83 2.36
CA VAL A 167 -18.84 11.26 2.31
C VAL A 167 -18.24 11.07 3.69
N TYR A 168 -17.09 10.40 3.73
CA TYR A 168 -16.34 10.13 4.94
C TYR A 168 -15.09 10.97 4.98
N GLU A 169 -14.92 11.76 6.03
CA GLU A 169 -13.69 12.49 6.34
C GLU A 169 -12.86 11.65 7.31
N CYS A 170 -11.81 11.03 6.79
CA CYS A 170 -11.03 10.00 7.46
C CYS A 170 -9.54 10.35 7.48
N VAL A 171 -8.76 9.66 8.30
CA VAL A 171 -7.29 9.79 8.32
C VAL A 171 -6.67 9.44 6.98
N THR A 172 -7.22 8.43 6.31
CA THR A 172 -6.74 8.00 4.98
C THR A 172 -7.34 8.79 3.82
N GLY A 173 -7.96 9.93 4.09
CA GLY A 173 -8.50 10.86 3.10
C GLY A 173 -10.01 11.06 3.19
N THR A 174 -10.51 11.95 2.35
CA THR A 174 -11.95 12.17 2.19
C THR A 174 -12.44 11.40 0.98
N PHE A 175 -13.46 10.55 1.16
CA PHE A 175 -13.94 9.66 0.11
C PHE A 175 -15.41 9.26 0.29
N SER A 176 -15.98 8.73 -0.77
CA SER A 176 -17.25 7.99 -0.78
C SER A 176 -17.00 6.54 -1.17
N LEU A 177 -18.01 5.69 -1.00
CA LEU A 177 -17.97 4.32 -1.52
C LEU A 177 -18.72 4.27 -2.87
N ASP A 178 -18.26 3.43 -3.80
CA ASP A 178 -18.99 3.12 -5.01
C ASP A 178 -20.10 2.06 -4.76
N GLU A 179 -20.83 1.69 -5.80
CA GLU A 179 -21.90 0.68 -5.72
C GLU A 179 -21.40 -0.71 -5.28
N SER A 180 -20.12 -0.99 -5.40
CA SER A 180 -19.47 -2.23 -4.95
C SER A 180 -18.99 -2.16 -3.50
N GLY A 181 -19.06 -0.97 -2.86
CA GLY A 181 -18.50 -0.69 -1.56
C GLY A 181 -16.99 -0.39 -1.59
N THR A 182 -16.42 -0.12 -2.76
CA THR A 182 -15.00 0.25 -2.90
C THR A 182 -14.82 1.75 -2.65
N PRO A 183 -13.86 2.17 -1.80
CA PRO A 183 -13.56 3.57 -1.57
C PRO A 183 -13.02 4.27 -2.84
N ILE A 184 -13.62 5.40 -3.20
CA ILE A 184 -13.14 6.26 -4.29
C ILE A 184 -12.25 7.33 -3.65
N LYS A 185 -10.95 7.06 -3.55
CA LYS A 185 -9.99 7.96 -2.90
C LYS A 185 -8.64 8.00 -3.61
N GLY A 186 -7.85 9.00 -3.27
CA GLY A 186 -6.44 9.07 -3.67
C GLY A 186 -5.55 8.08 -2.91
N ALA A 187 -4.29 8.00 -3.34
CA ALA A 187 -3.23 7.29 -2.64
C ALA A 187 -2.03 8.23 -2.46
N ALA A 188 -1.30 8.08 -1.36
CA ALA A 188 0.02 8.67 -1.20
C ALA A 188 1.07 7.82 -1.93
N ILE A 189 2.15 8.44 -2.40
CA ILE A 189 3.35 7.73 -2.86
C ILE A 189 4.44 8.01 -1.83
N ILE A 190 4.91 6.94 -1.22
CA ILE A 190 5.94 7.00 -0.18
C ILE A 190 7.26 6.49 -0.79
N ALA A 191 8.37 7.12 -0.41
CA ALA A 191 9.73 6.67 -0.69
C ALA A 191 10.36 6.10 0.58
N PHE A 192 11.22 5.11 0.40
CA PHE A 192 12.02 4.53 1.50
C PHE A 192 12.99 5.57 2.07
#